data_d3e74ca737875bea2214334cb5af67a8
#
_entry.id   d3e74ca737875bea2214334cb5af67a8
#
_cell.length_a   1.000
_cell.length_b   1.000
_cell.length_c   1.000
_cell.angle_alpha   90.00
_cell.angle_beta   90.00
_cell.angle_gamma   90.00
#
_symmetry.space_group_name_H-M   'P 1'
#
loop_
_entity.id
_entity.type
_entity.pdbx_description
1 polymer ?
#
loop_
_entity_poly.entity_id
_entity_poly.type
_entity_poly.pdbx_seq_one_letter_code
_entity_poly.pdbx_strand_id
1 'polypeptide(L)'
;MRRFLLATVALAGLMAGSNAAQAVPTLAFRVYQDNVLQGAFSTTSTTGSLTQAGNTSLFAISANATGIPLVAAPALVAQTTSVSSLAGFSGTHTIRLEFTQTDVPSASAGGLFAQLANTLTANLLIGSGGITTVTLRNYADANNGQFGKTTLLATRTYTTPGNNASPVITRSLSLPNSLFSETMMVTATFNGAGAVLNTSQQIIDVPEPASLALFGTGLLGLGLVRRMRRRAA
;
A
#
# COMPACT_ATOMS: atom_id res chain seq x y z
N MET A 1 19.11 50.42 8.35
CA MET A 1 19.08 49.07 8.97
C MET A 1 17.72 48.63 9.60
N ARG A 2 16.82 49.54 9.99
CA ARG A 2 15.51 49.17 10.62
C ARG A 2 14.43 48.63 9.69
N ARG A 3 14.55 48.73 8.37
CA ARG A 3 13.52 48.25 7.40
C ARG A 3 13.68 46.79 6.99
N PHE A 4 14.81 46.17 7.26
CA PHE A 4 15.02 44.73 6.95
C PHE A 4 14.52 43.79 8.06
N LEU A 5 14.41 44.25 9.30
CA LEU A 5 13.94 43.43 10.43
C LEU A 5 12.41 43.14 10.39
N LEU A 6 11.61 44.03 9.80
CA LEU A 6 10.18 43.89 9.70
C LEU A 6 9.75 42.88 8.64
N ALA A 7 10.54 42.69 7.58
CA ALA A 7 10.23 41.69 6.52
C ALA A 7 10.47 40.24 6.98
N THR A 8 11.44 40.04 7.90
CA THR A 8 11.77 38.69 8.40
C THR A 8 10.74 38.18 9.40
N VAL A 9 10.12 39.04 10.19
CA VAL A 9 9.08 38.70 11.16
C VAL A 9 7.75 38.35 10.46
N ALA A 10 7.41 39.02 9.36
CA ALA A 10 6.21 38.75 8.59
C ALA A 10 6.28 37.40 7.88
N LEU A 11 7.46 36.93 7.44
CA LEU A 11 7.65 35.64 6.79
C LEU A 11 7.60 34.49 7.80
N ALA A 12 8.05 34.68 9.03
CA ALA A 12 7.96 33.68 10.09
C ALA A 12 6.50 33.46 10.60
N GLY A 13 5.66 34.49 10.54
CA GLY A 13 4.25 34.41 10.94
C GLY A 13 3.35 33.67 9.95
N LEU A 14 3.72 33.61 8.66
CA LEU A 14 2.93 32.87 7.65
C LEU A 14 3.17 31.35 7.69
N MET A 15 4.20 30.88 8.38
CA MET A 15 4.50 29.45 8.54
C MET A 15 3.80 28.80 9.75
N ALA A 16 3.06 29.54 10.55
CA ALA A 16 2.12 29.00 11.53
C ALA A 16 0.85 28.52 10.81
N GLY A 17 1.06 27.61 9.83
CA GLY A 17 0.03 27.07 8.97
C GLY A 17 -0.99 26.28 9.78
N SER A 18 -2.24 26.56 9.52
CA SER A 18 -3.42 25.80 9.89
C SER A 18 -3.13 24.31 10.01
N ASN A 19 -3.24 23.75 11.21
CA ASN A 19 -3.45 22.33 11.41
C ASN A 19 -4.81 21.99 10.80
N ALA A 20 -4.88 21.86 9.47
CA ALA A 20 -6.03 21.25 8.85
C ALA A 20 -6.16 19.87 9.50
N ALA A 21 -7.32 19.58 10.08
CA ALA A 21 -7.61 18.25 10.60
C ALA A 21 -7.33 17.25 9.47
N GLN A 22 -6.27 16.48 9.61
CA GLN A 22 -5.96 15.43 8.65
C GLN A 22 -7.02 14.35 8.79
N ALA A 23 -7.56 13.90 7.67
CA ALA A 23 -8.41 12.71 7.66
C ALA A 23 -7.65 11.56 8.33
N VAL A 24 -8.35 10.79 9.17
CA VAL A 24 -7.75 9.65 9.85
C VAL A 24 -7.73 8.48 8.87
N PRO A 25 -6.55 7.96 8.51
CA PRO A 25 -6.45 6.80 7.63
C PRO A 25 -7.26 5.62 8.16
N THR A 26 -8.02 4.99 7.28
CA THR A 26 -8.89 3.86 7.63
C THR A 26 -8.44 2.62 6.88
N LEU A 27 -8.10 1.57 7.64
CA LEU A 27 -7.94 0.22 7.10
C LEU A 27 -9.30 -0.44 6.97
N ALA A 28 -9.53 -1.17 5.87
CA ALA A 28 -10.71 -2.00 5.69
C ALA A 28 -10.33 -3.35 5.07
N PHE A 29 -11.11 -4.36 5.39
CA PHE A 29 -10.96 -5.72 4.90
C PHE A 29 -12.29 -6.31 4.47
N ARG A 30 -12.29 -7.11 3.40
CA ARG A 30 -13.44 -7.88 2.97
C ARG A 30 -13.04 -9.17 2.24
N VAL A 31 -13.93 -10.13 2.25
CA VAL A 31 -13.75 -11.46 1.66
C VAL A 31 -14.88 -11.77 0.71
N TYR A 32 -14.55 -12.42 -0.39
CA TYR A 32 -15.52 -13.01 -1.31
C TYR A 32 -15.21 -14.49 -1.49
N GLN A 33 -16.23 -15.33 -1.40
CA GLN A 33 -16.18 -16.73 -1.79
C GLN A 33 -17.02 -16.88 -3.06
N ASP A 34 -16.44 -17.39 -4.13
CA ASP A 34 -17.10 -17.56 -5.45
C ASP A 34 -17.80 -16.28 -5.94
N ASN A 35 -17.12 -15.14 -5.76
CA ASN A 35 -17.60 -13.77 -6.02
C ASN A 35 -18.76 -13.28 -5.12
N VAL A 36 -19.18 -14.03 -4.11
CA VAL A 36 -20.19 -13.64 -3.14
C VAL A 36 -19.49 -13.02 -1.92
N LEU A 37 -19.87 -11.77 -1.56
CA LEU A 37 -19.34 -11.07 -0.39
C LEU A 37 -19.71 -11.82 0.90
N GLN A 38 -18.70 -12.07 1.72
CA GLN A 38 -18.84 -12.69 3.04
C GLN A 38 -18.94 -11.59 4.10
N GLY A 39 -20.16 -11.14 4.41
CA GLY A 39 -20.41 -9.98 5.27
C GLY A 39 -19.76 -10.07 6.66
N ALA A 40 -19.65 -11.27 7.23
CA ALA A 40 -18.99 -11.49 8.51
C ALA A 40 -17.49 -11.11 8.53
N PHE A 41 -16.87 -10.97 7.36
CA PHE A 41 -15.47 -10.55 7.20
C PHE A 41 -15.31 -9.08 6.80
N SER A 42 -16.41 -8.32 6.66
CA SER A 42 -16.31 -6.89 6.36
C SER A 42 -16.02 -6.12 7.64
N THR A 43 -14.81 -5.58 7.77
CA THR A 43 -14.37 -4.87 8.98
C THR A 43 -13.50 -3.67 8.63
N THR A 44 -13.46 -2.69 9.52
CA THR A 44 -12.65 -1.48 9.40
C THR A 44 -11.90 -1.18 10.70
N SER A 45 -10.79 -0.47 10.59
CA SER A 45 -9.98 -0.01 11.72
C SER A 45 -9.34 1.34 11.41
N THR A 46 -9.31 2.23 12.39
CA THR A 46 -8.60 3.52 12.34
C THR A 46 -7.32 3.52 13.19
N THR A 47 -7.00 2.40 13.83
CA THR A 47 -5.83 2.27 14.70
C THR A 47 -4.54 1.93 13.94
N GLY A 48 -4.61 1.69 12.63
CA GLY A 48 -3.48 1.24 11.81
C GLY A 48 -3.20 -0.26 11.90
N SER A 49 -4.02 -1.03 12.64
CA SER A 49 -3.96 -2.48 12.69
C SER A 49 -5.34 -3.08 12.47
N LEU A 50 -5.37 -4.15 11.70
CA LEU A 50 -6.58 -4.91 11.43
C LEU A 50 -6.25 -6.39 11.49
N THR A 51 -6.99 -7.14 12.30
CA THR A 51 -6.89 -8.59 12.42
C THR A 51 -8.28 -9.18 12.28
N GLN A 52 -8.42 -10.16 11.42
CA GLN A 52 -9.68 -10.87 11.18
C GLN A 52 -9.40 -12.35 11.03
N ALA A 53 -10.16 -13.18 11.75
CA ALA A 53 -10.12 -14.63 11.61
C ALA A 53 -11.54 -15.21 11.66
N GLY A 54 -11.73 -16.33 10.99
CA GLY A 54 -13.02 -17.03 10.95
C GLY A 54 -13.13 -18.00 9.78
N ASN A 55 -14.32 -18.58 9.64
CA ASN A 55 -14.62 -19.53 8.58
C ASN A 55 -15.74 -19.00 7.69
N THR A 56 -15.60 -19.19 6.39
CA THR A 56 -16.72 -19.23 5.45
C THR A 56 -17.28 -20.65 5.41
N SER A 57 -18.19 -20.96 4.50
CA SER A 57 -18.67 -22.34 4.32
C SER A 57 -17.58 -23.33 3.88
N LEU A 58 -16.55 -22.85 3.16
CA LEU A 58 -15.52 -23.69 2.54
C LEU A 58 -14.08 -23.35 2.97
N PHE A 59 -13.85 -22.22 3.59
CA PHE A 59 -12.49 -21.75 3.91
C PHE A 59 -12.37 -21.28 5.36
N ALA A 60 -11.28 -21.66 6.01
CA ALA A 60 -10.81 -20.97 7.22
C ALA A 60 -9.82 -19.88 6.80
N ILE A 61 -9.97 -18.68 7.39
CA ILE A 61 -9.23 -17.48 7.02
C ILE A 61 -8.63 -16.86 8.29
N SER A 62 -7.36 -16.48 8.22
CA SER A 62 -6.70 -15.61 9.19
C SER A 62 -5.96 -14.52 8.43
N ALA A 63 -6.27 -13.28 8.71
CA ALA A 63 -5.78 -12.12 7.96
C ALA A 63 -5.34 -11.01 8.90
N ASN A 64 -4.16 -10.44 8.65
CA ASN A 64 -3.61 -9.30 9.38
C ASN A 64 -3.17 -8.23 8.39
N ALA A 65 -3.44 -6.98 8.69
CA ALA A 65 -2.91 -5.84 7.97
C ALA A 65 -2.42 -4.76 8.94
N THR A 66 -1.38 -4.06 8.53
CA THR A 66 -0.85 -2.91 9.25
C THR A 66 -0.68 -1.74 8.28
N GLY A 67 -1.14 -0.59 8.68
CA GLY A 67 -1.08 0.65 7.92
C GLY A 67 -0.85 1.84 8.83
N ILE A 68 -1.13 3.03 8.34
CA ILE A 68 -1.04 4.28 9.11
C ILE A 68 -2.12 4.25 10.21
N PRO A 69 -1.80 4.69 11.46
CA PRO A 69 -0.57 5.39 11.91
C PRO A 69 0.55 4.48 12.43
N LEU A 70 0.39 3.15 12.45
CA LEU A 70 1.41 2.24 13.01
C LEU A 70 2.65 2.12 12.13
N VAL A 71 2.52 2.34 10.84
CA VAL A 71 3.64 2.44 9.89
C VAL A 71 3.67 3.83 9.27
N ALA A 72 4.85 4.24 8.81
CA ALA A 72 4.98 5.53 8.13
C ALA A 72 4.18 5.52 6.82
N ALA A 73 3.49 6.63 6.53
CA ALA A 73 2.83 6.81 5.25
C ALA A 73 3.86 6.79 4.10
N PRO A 74 3.54 6.20 2.96
CA PRO A 74 2.29 5.59 2.54
C PRO A 74 2.22 4.06 2.75
N ALA A 75 2.95 3.48 3.69
CA ALA A 75 3.06 2.04 3.79
C ALA A 75 1.73 1.35 4.16
N LEU A 76 1.41 0.31 3.40
CA LEU A 76 0.37 -0.68 3.71
C LEU A 76 1.00 -2.07 3.64
N VAL A 77 0.84 -2.84 4.70
CA VAL A 77 1.41 -4.18 4.83
C VAL A 77 0.31 -5.16 5.19
N ALA A 78 -0.01 -6.09 4.31
CA ALA A 78 -0.82 -7.26 4.61
C ALA A 78 0.11 -8.44 4.89
N GLN A 79 0.37 -8.71 6.16
CA GLN A 79 1.22 -9.80 6.59
C GLN A 79 0.37 -11.01 6.97
N THR A 80 0.83 -12.18 6.54
CA THR A 80 0.31 -13.46 6.99
C THR A 80 -1.19 -13.64 6.78
N THR A 81 -1.65 -13.47 5.53
CA THR A 81 -2.97 -13.96 5.17
C THR A 81 -2.87 -15.47 4.96
N SER A 82 -3.48 -16.22 5.86
CA SER A 82 -3.60 -17.68 5.76
C SER A 82 -5.01 -18.04 5.34
N VAL A 83 -5.11 -18.88 4.33
CA VAL A 83 -6.38 -19.45 3.86
C VAL A 83 -6.21 -20.95 3.76
N SER A 84 -7.10 -21.70 4.39
CA SER A 84 -7.14 -23.16 4.25
C SER A 84 -8.53 -23.64 3.83
N SER A 85 -8.56 -24.62 2.93
CA SER A 85 -9.80 -25.29 2.53
C SER A 85 -10.24 -26.29 3.59
N LEU A 86 -11.53 -26.24 3.98
CA LEU A 86 -12.12 -27.04 5.05
C LEU A 86 -12.39 -28.49 4.61
N ALA A 87 -12.63 -29.39 5.57
CA ALA A 87 -12.87 -30.83 5.31
C ALA A 87 -14.07 -31.13 4.41
N GLY A 88 -15.09 -30.29 4.39
CA GLY A 88 -16.26 -30.42 3.51
C GLY A 88 -16.08 -29.88 2.09
N PHE A 89 -14.86 -29.43 1.75
CA PHE A 89 -14.58 -28.85 0.46
C PHE A 89 -14.62 -29.85 -0.68
N SER A 90 -15.38 -29.55 -1.73
CA SER A 90 -15.46 -30.37 -2.93
C SER A 90 -15.61 -29.47 -4.16
N GLY A 91 -15.03 -29.89 -5.29
CA GLY A 91 -15.07 -29.12 -6.53
C GLY A 91 -14.01 -28.01 -6.56
N THR A 92 -14.21 -27.05 -7.43
CA THR A 92 -13.32 -25.90 -7.61
C THR A 92 -13.98 -24.62 -7.10
N HIS A 93 -13.33 -23.94 -6.16
CA HIS A 93 -13.83 -22.70 -5.55
C HIS A 93 -12.77 -21.64 -5.49
N THR A 94 -13.19 -20.40 -5.55
CA THR A 94 -12.32 -19.21 -5.51
C THR A 94 -12.57 -18.40 -4.25
N ILE A 95 -11.50 -18.03 -3.57
CA ILE A 95 -11.52 -17.04 -2.50
C ILE A 95 -10.81 -15.78 -2.95
N ARG A 96 -11.38 -14.62 -2.62
CA ARG A 96 -10.75 -13.31 -2.85
C ARG A 96 -10.77 -12.49 -1.56
N LEU A 97 -9.61 -12.03 -1.15
CA LEU A 97 -9.42 -11.17 0.01
C LEU A 97 -8.94 -9.81 -0.49
N GLU A 98 -9.50 -8.75 0.07
CA GLU A 98 -9.15 -7.38 -0.27
C GLU A 98 -8.89 -6.58 1.00
N PHE A 99 -7.73 -5.93 1.05
CA PHE A 99 -7.33 -4.97 2.08
C PHE A 99 -7.24 -3.61 1.42
N THR A 100 -7.72 -2.58 2.08
CA THR A 100 -7.54 -1.20 1.62
C THR A 100 -7.17 -0.28 2.77
N GLN A 101 -6.40 0.75 2.46
CA GLN A 101 -6.14 1.89 3.33
C GLN A 101 -6.56 3.14 2.57
N THR A 102 -7.49 3.91 3.15
CA THR A 102 -7.91 5.22 2.61
C THR A 102 -7.24 6.36 3.37
N ASP A 103 -7.41 7.57 2.86
CA ASP A 103 -6.94 8.81 3.48
C ASP A 103 -5.42 8.88 3.65
N VAL A 104 -4.69 8.23 2.75
CA VAL A 104 -3.23 8.29 2.67
C VAL A 104 -2.81 9.62 2.06
N PRO A 105 -1.95 10.44 2.72
CA PRO A 105 -1.49 11.70 2.16
C PRO A 105 -0.66 11.47 0.88
N SER A 106 -1.07 12.05 -0.24
CA SER A 106 -0.35 11.88 -1.52
C SER A 106 1.08 12.42 -1.46
N ALA A 107 1.30 13.48 -0.66
CA ALA A 107 2.63 14.06 -0.46
C ALA A 107 3.63 13.06 0.14
N SER A 108 3.16 12.08 0.95
CA SER A 108 4.03 11.06 1.54
C SER A 108 4.57 10.06 0.52
N ALA A 109 3.92 9.95 -0.64
CA ALA A 109 4.34 9.09 -1.75
C ALA A 109 5.01 9.87 -2.91
N GLY A 110 5.29 11.17 -2.74
CA GLY A 110 5.87 12.02 -3.78
C GLY A 110 4.85 12.77 -4.63
N GLY A 111 3.55 12.69 -4.33
CA GLY A 111 2.49 13.45 -5.02
C GLY A 111 2.43 13.20 -6.51
N LEU A 112 2.67 14.24 -7.34
CA LEU A 112 2.64 14.13 -8.80
C LEU A 112 3.73 13.19 -9.38
N PHE A 113 4.78 12.92 -8.62
CA PHE A 113 5.91 12.06 -8.98
C PHE A 113 6.02 10.85 -8.07
N ALA A 114 4.89 10.38 -7.54
CA ALA A 114 4.83 9.26 -6.62
C ALA A 114 5.50 8.00 -7.20
N GLN A 115 6.25 7.29 -6.36
CA GLN A 115 6.90 6.05 -6.71
C GLN A 115 6.69 5.03 -5.60
N LEU A 116 5.99 3.94 -5.89
CA LEU A 116 5.64 2.91 -4.93
C LEU A 116 6.32 1.58 -5.26
N ALA A 117 7.01 1.01 -4.27
CA ALA A 117 7.59 -0.31 -4.33
C ALA A 117 6.62 -1.34 -3.77
N ASN A 118 6.54 -2.48 -4.42
CA ASN A 118 5.60 -3.55 -4.11
C ASN A 118 6.32 -4.87 -3.95
N THR A 119 6.03 -5.61 -2.89
CA THR A 119 6.43 -7.01 -2.72
C THR A 119 5.21 -7.91 -2.70
N LEU A 120 5.31 -9.05 -3.35
CA LEU A 120 4.24 -10.04 -3.48
C LEU A 120 4.83 -11.41 -3.21
N THR A 121 4.36 -12.09 -2.15
CA THR A 121 4.84 -13.43 -1.79
C THR A 121 3.67 -14.36 -1.57
N ALA A 122 3.74 -15.56 -2.13
CA ALA A 122 2.79 -16.62 -1.88
C ALA A 122 3.51 -17.91 -1.52
N ASN A 123 3.15 -18.51 -0.39
CA ASN A 123 3.60 -19.82 0.03
C ASN A 123 2.42 -20.79 -0.09
N LEU A 124 2.51 -21.67 -1.07
CA LEU A 124 1.48 -22.66 -1.37
C LEU A 124 1.87 -23.98 -0.71
N LEU A 125 1.22 -24.27 0.41
CA LEU A 125 1.35 -25.53 1.12
C LEU A 125 0.28 -26.48 0.62
N ILE A 126 0.71 -27.57 0.00
CA ILE A 126 -0.21 -28.59 -0.52
C ILE A 126 -0.51 -29.61 0.57
N GLY A 127 -1.79 -29.68 0.96
CA GLY A 127 -2.35 -30.81 1.70
C GLY A 127 -2.99 -31.83 0.76
N SER A 128 -4.05 -32.50 1.21
CA SER A 128 -4.85 -33.45 0.41
C SER A 128 -5.62 -32.80 -0.75
N GLY A 129 -5.81 -31.48 -0.72
CA GLY A 129 -6.39 -30.67 -1.78
C GLY A 129 -5.33 -29.85 -2.51
N GLY A 130 -5.66 -29.30 -3.66
CA GLY A 130 -4.78 -28.51 -4.49
C GLY A 130 -5.13 -27.03 -4.47
N ILE A 131 -4.10 -26.21 -4.65
CA ILE A 131 -4.25 -24.81 -5.04
C ILE A 131 -3.83 -24.74 -6.51
N THR A 132 -4.74 -24.32 -7.38
CA THR A 132 -4.47 -24.27 -8.83
C THR A 132 -3.83 -22.97 -9.25
N THR A 133 -4.28 -21.86 -8.68
CA THR A 133 -3.72 -20.54 -8.97
C THR A 133 -3.84 -19.62 -7.77
N VAL A 134 -2.83 -18.75 -7.60
CA VAL A 134 -2.88 -17.62 -6.68
C VAL A 134 -2.46 -16.38 -7.43
N THR A 135 -3.30 -15.37 -7.46
CA THR A 135 -2.99 -14.07 -8.06
C THR A 135 -2.99 -12.99 -6.98
N LEU A 136 -1.86 -12.32 -6.83
CA LEU A 136 -1.67 -11.17 -5.95
C LEU A 136 -1.65 -9.89 -6.79
N ARG A 137 -2.36 -8.86 -6.35
CA ARG A 137 -2.40 -7.55 -7.03
C ARG A 137 -2.41 -6.44 -6.01
N ASN A 138 -1.63 -5.40 -6.30
CA ASN A 138 -1.63 -4.16 -5.56
C ASN A 138 -2.11 -3.01 -6.45
N TYR A 139 -2.90 -2.11 -5.89
CA TYR A 139 -3.48 -0.98 -6.60
C TYR A 139 -3.31 0.31 -5.79
N ALA A 140 -3.32 1.45 -6.49
CA ALA A 140 -3.55 2.76 -5.94
C ALA A 140 -4.78 3.39 -6.60
N ASP A 141 -5.51 4.21 -5.84
CA ASP A 141 -6.63 5.00 -6.38
C ASP A 141 -6.48 6.47 -5.96
N ALA A 142 -6.20 7.32 -6.94
CA ALA A 142 -6.07 8.76 -6.75
C ALA A 142 -7.39 9.43 -6.30
N ASN A 143 -8.53 8.77 -6.43
CA ASN A 143 -9.82 9.26 -5.96
C ASN A 143 -10.11 8.87 -4.50
N ASN A 144 -9.16 8.26 -3.81
CA ASN A 144 -9.27 7.83 -2.42
C ASN A 144 -10.48 6.90 -2.14
N GLY A 145 -10.88 6.10 -3.14
CA GLY A 145 -12.00 5.16 -3.01
C GLY A 145 -11.64 3.98 -2.13
N GLN A 146 -12.51 3.63 -1.17
CA GLN A 146 -12.36 2.40 -0.40
C GLN A 146 -12.45 1.18 -1.36
N PHE A 147 -11.43 0.32 -1.34
CA PHE A 147 -11.21 -0.75 -2.32
C PHE A 147 -11.07 -0.26 -3.77
N GLY A 148 -10.61 0.98 -3.96
CA GLY A 148 -10.35 1.56 -5.27
C GLY A 148 -9.24 0.80 -6.02
N LYS A 149 -9.36 0.70 -7.35
CA LYS A 149 -8.48 -0.11 -8.21
C LYS A 149 -8.18 0.60 -9.54
N THR A 150 -8.03 1.92 -9.52
CA THR A 150 -7.85 2.70 -10.75
C THR A 150 -6.49 2.49 -11.38
N THR A 151 -5.44 2.31 -10.59
CA THR A 151 -4.07 2.11 -11.07
C THR A 151 -3.49 0.81 -10.52
N LEU A 152 -3.18 -0.16 -11.41
CA LEU A 152 -2.48 -1.38 -11.03
C LEU A 152 -1.00 -1.07 -10.77
N LEU A 153 -0.53 -1.31 -9.56
CA LEU A 153 0.86 -1.12 -9.16
C LEU A 153 1.71 -2.36 -9.45
N ALA A 154 1.22 -3.53 -9.08
CA ALA A 154 1.92 -4.80 -9.25
C ALA A 154 0.92 -5.96 -9.37
N THR A 155 1.32 -6.99 -10.11
CA THR A 155 0.59 -8.26 -10.19
C THR A 155 1.55 -9.43 -10.31
N ARG A 156 1.21 -10.55 -9.64
CA ARG A 156 1.88 -11.85 -9.80
C ARG A 156 0.86 -12.97 -9.70
N THR A 157 1.09 -14.00 -10.53
CA THR A 157 0.30 -15.24 -10.50
C THR A 157 1.25 -16.41 -10.27
N TYR A 158 0.88 -17.26 -9.33
CA TYR A 158 1.61 -18.44 -8.92
C TYR A 158 0.73 -19.68 -9.16
N THR A 159 1.31 -20.71 -9.76
CA THR A 159 0.62 -21.97 -10.12
C THR A 159 1.32 -23.21 -9.58
N THR A 160 2.54 -23.04 -9.04
CA THR A 160 3.33 -24.14 -8.52
C THR A 160 3.45 -24.05 -6.99
N PRO A 161 3.45 -25.21 -6.30
CA PRO A 161 3.69 -25.25 -4.86
C PRO A 161 5.06 -24.69 -4.47
N GLY A 162 5.17 -24.24 -3.21
CA GLY A 162 6.41 -23.75 -2.63
C GLY A 162 6.32 -22.29 -2.19
N ASN A 163 7.45 -21.76 -1.76
CA ASN A 163 7.58 -20.36 -1.39
C ASN A 163 7.95 -19.54 -2.64
N ASN A 164 6.98 -18.79 -3.12
CA ASN A 164 7.09 -17.97 -4.32
C ASN A 164 7.14 -16.49 -3.93
N ALA A 165 8.33 -15.91 -3.89
CA ALA A 165 8.55 -14.49 -3.72
C ALA A 165 8.72 -13.79 -5.08
N SER A 166 8.18 -12.60 -5.24
CA SER A 166 8.50 -11.75 -6.39
C SER A 166 9.69 -10.84 -6.07
N PRO A 167 10.47 -10.44 -7.07
CA PRO A 167 11.32 -9.27 -6.92
C PRO A 167 10.46 -8.05 -6.60
N VAL A 168 11.07 -7.03 -6.00
CA VAL A 168 10.41 -5.75 -5.76
C VAL A 168 9.97 -5.16 -7.11
N ILE A 169 8.70 -4.78 -7.21
CA ILE A 169 8.12 -4.14 -8.38
C ILE A 169 7.90 -2.67 -8.05
N THR A 170 8.63 -1.78 -8.69
CA THR A 170 8.45 -0.34 -8.52
C THR A 170 7.54 0.21 -9.60
N ARG A 171 6.59 1.07 -9.22
CA ARG A 171 5.68 1.75 -10.14
C ARG A 171 5.67 3.24 -9.86
N SER A 172 5.91 4.04 -10.92
CA SER A 172 5.69 5.48 -10.89
C SER A 172 4.25 5.80 -11.26
N LEU A 173 3.64 6.75 -10.57
CA LEU A 173 2.26 7.20 -10.80
C LEU A 173 2.12 8.67 -10.41
N SER A 174 1.02 9.29 -10.83
CA SER A 174 0.67 10.65 -10.44
C SER A 174 -0.52 10.61 -9.48
N LEU A 175 -0.39 11.29 -8.34
CA LEU A 175 -1.41 11.43 -7.31
C LEU A 175 -1.77 12.92 -7.19
N PRO A 176 -2.66 13.43 -8.05
CA PRO A 176 -2.96 14.87 -8.12
C PRO A 176 -3.78 15.36 -6.94
N ASN A 177 -4.53 14.48 -6.27
CA ASN A 177 -5.34 14.82 -5.11
C ASN A 177 -4.50 14.80 -3.83
N SER A 178 -4.96 15.47 -2.77
CA SER A 178 -4.26 15.52 -1.48
C SER A 178 -4.22 14.15 -0.77
N LEU A 179 -5.21 13.30 -1.03
CA LEU A 179 -5.36 11.98 -0.45
C LEU A 179 -5.54 10.94 -1.56
N PHE A 180 -5.11 9.72 -1.29
CA PHE A 180 -5.33 8.56 -2.15
C PHE A 180 -5.58 7.31 -1.30
N SER A 181 -5.96 6.22 -1.94
CA SER A 181 -6.07 4.92 -1.29
C SER A 181 -5.17 3.87 -1.94
N GLU A 182 -4.83 2.87 -1.15
CA GLU A 182 -4.09 1.68 -1.55
C GLU A 182 -4.96 0.46 -1.34
N THR A 183 -4.92 -0.49 -2.29
CA THR A 183 -5.68 -1.75 -2.19
C THR A 183 -4.79 -2.92 -2.57
N MET A 184 -4.74 -3.90 -1.69
CA MET A 184 -4.12 -5.20 -1.93
C MET A 184 -5.20 -6.25 -2.15
N MET A 185 -5.01 -7.12 -3.13
CA MET A 185 -5.95 -8.17 -3.47
C MET A 185 -5.24 -9.51 -3.61
N VAL A 186 -5.74 -10.51 -2.90
CA VAL A 186 -5.39 -11.92 -3.05
C VAL A 186 -6.57 -12.62 -3.70
N THR A 187 -6.33 -13.35 -4.79
CA THR A 187 -7.32 -14.24 -5.39
C THR A 187 -6.69 -15.61 -5.52
N ALA A 188 -7.33 -16.63 -4.93
CA ALA A 188 -6.82 -17.99 -4.97
C ALA A 188 -7.93 -18.99 -5.35
N THR A 189 -7.59 -19.94 -6.21
CA THR A 189 -8.48 -21.02 -6.65
C THR A 189 -8.00 -22.33 -6.07
N PHE A 190 -8.92 -23.03 -5.41
CA PHE A 190 -8.71 -24.31 -4.76
C PHE A 190 -9.56 -25.38 -5.47
N ASN A 191 -9.07 -26.61 -5.49
CA ASN A 191 -9.77 -27.77 -6.09
C ASN A 191 -9.90 -28.96 -5.14
N GLY A 192 -9.75 -28.74 -3.84
CA GLY A 192 -9.91 -29.80 -2.84
C GLY A 192 -9.67 -29.36 -1.41
N ALA A 193 -9.98 -30.21 -0.45
CA ALA A 193 -9.84 -29.97 0.98
C ALA A 193 -8.39 -30.06 1.44
N GLY A 194 -8.06 -29.39 2.55
CA GLY A 194 -6.79 -29.51 3.26
C GLY A 194 -5.62 -28.73 2.66
N ALA A 195 -5.84 -27.97 1.59
CA ALA A 195 -4.81 -27.09 1.05
C ALA A 195 -4.67 -25.80 1.88
N VAL A 196 -3.44 -25.32 2.04
CA VAL A 196 -3.12 -24.11 2.80
C VAL A 196 -2.32 -23.14 1.94
N LEU A 197 -2.77 -21.90 1.93
CA LEU A 197 -2.12 -20.77 1.30
C LEU A 197 -1.71 -19.73 2.37
N ASN A 198 -0.46 -19.31 2.35
CA ASN A 198 -0.02 -18.14 3.09
C ASN A 198 0.47 -17.08 2.11
N THR A 199 0.02 -15.84 2.26
CA THR A 199 0.46 -14.72 1.42
C THR A 199 0.96 -13.56 2.25
N SER A 200 1.89 -12.80 1.68
CA SER A 200 2.33 -11.50 2.22
C SER A 200 2.44 -10.51 1.07
N GLN A 201 1.88 -9.32 1.27
CA GLN A 201 1.94 -8.21 0.33
C GLN A 201 2.35 -6.94 1.05
N GLN A 202 3.07 -6.08 0.35
CA GLN A 202 3.48 -4.78 0.88
C GLN A 202 3.48 -3.75 -0.23
N ILE A 203 3.03 -2.53 0.11
CA ILE A 203 3.21 -1.31 -0.65
C ILE A 203 3.99 -0.36 0.24
N ILE A 204 5.07 0.22 -0.27
CA ILE A 204 5.89 1.20 0.43
C ILE A 204 6.32 2.31 -0.52
N ASP A 205 6.64 3.46 0.03
CA ASP A 205 7.27 4.54 -0.72
C ASP A 205 8.70 4.18 -1.15
N VAL A 206 9.11 4.70 -2.30
CA VAL A 206 10.50 4.72 -2.71
C VAL A 206 11.02 6.14 -2.49
N PRO A 207 11.79 6.39 -1.43
CA PRO A 207 12.33 7.72 -1.18
C PRO A 207 13.09 8.24 -2.40
N GLU A 208 12.86 9.51 -2.77
CA GLU A 208 13.64 10.14 -3.84
C GLU A 208 15.14 10.02 -3.52
N PRO A 209 15.97 9.62 -4.49
CA PRO A 209 17.41 9.54 -4.25
C PRO A 209 17.91 10.87 -3.71
N ALA A 210 18.63 10.83 -2.57
CA ALA A 210 19.28 12.01 -1.98
C ALA A 210 20.18 12.77 -2.99
N SER A 211 20.54 12.11 -4.10
CA SER A 211 21.21 12.70 -5.26
C SER A 211 20.45 13.88 -5.88
N LEU A 212 19.11 13.88 -5.89
CA LEU A 212 18.34 15.02 -6.41
C LEU A 212 18.44 16.23 -5.50
N ALA A 213 18.37 16.03 -4.18
CA ALA A 213 18.59 17.10 -3.21
C ALA A 213 20.03 17.62 -3.27
N LEU A 214 21.01 16.73 -3.39
CA LEU A 214 22.43 17.09 -3.54
C LEU A 214 22.69 17.83 -4.86
N PHE A 215 22.09 17.40 -5.95
CA PHE A 215 22.18 18.06 -7.24
C PHE A 215 21.57 19.47 -7.20
N GLY A 216 20.38 19.61 -6.61
CA GLY A 216 19.72 20.91 -6.42
C GLY A 216 20.55 21.87 -5.56
N THR A 217 21.09 21.40 -4.43
CA THR A 217 21.97 22.21 -3.57
C THR A 217 23.29 22.54 -4.26
N GLY A 218 23.85 21.64 -5.06
CA GLY A 218 25.04 21.86 -5.87
C GLY A 218 24.83 22.96 -6.91
N LEU A 219 23.72 22.96 -7.62
CA LEU A 219 23.35 24.00 -8.59
C LEU A 219 23.15 25.36 -7.92
N LEU A 220 22.51 25.42 -6.75
CA LEU A 220 22.33 26.63 -5.98
C LEU A 220 23.69 27.19 -5.53
N GLY A 221 24.60 26.32 -5.03
CA GLY A 221 25.94 26.67 -4.65
C GLY A 221 26.74 27.29 -5.82
N LEU A 222 26.70 26.67 -6.99
CA LEU A 222 27.34 27.20 -8.21
C LEU A 222 26.77 28.56 -8.64
N GLY A 223 25.45 28.72 -8.54
CA GLY A 223 24.77 30.00 -8.82
C GLY A 223 25.24 31.12 -7.90
N LEU A 224 25.37 30.83 -6.61
CA LEU A 224 25.89 31.82 -5.63
C LEU A 224 27.34 32.19 -5.87
N VAL A 225 28.21 31.23 -6.12
CA VAL A 225 29.63 31.47 -6.44
C VAL A 225 29.77 32.35 -7.69
N ARG A 226 28.99 32.04 -8.76
CA ARG A 226 28.98 32.86 -9.98
C ARG A 226 28.51 34.29 -9.73
N ARG A 227 27.51 34.49 -8.87
CA ARG A 227 27.00 35.82 -8.50
C ARG A 227 28.02 36.64 -7.70
N MET A 228 28.73 35.99 -6.77
CA MET A 228 29.78 36.64 -5.98
C MET A 228 30.97 37.10 -6.86
N ARG A 229 31.42 36.26 -7.80
CA ARG A 229 32.49 36.62 -8.74
C ARG A 229 32.14 37.82 -9.62
N ARG A 230 30.87 37.94 -10.06
CA ARG A 230 30.42 39.09 -10.87
C ARG A 230 30.32 40.41 -10.09
N ARG A 231 30.30 40.36 -8.75
CA ARG A 231 30.30 41.58 -7.90
C ARG A 231 31.68 42.00 -7.48
N ALA A 232 32.68 41.16 -7.64
CA ALA A 232 34.07 41.42 -7.30
C ALA A 232 34.92 41.87 -8.50
N ALA A 233 34.37 41.84 -9.70
CA ALA A 233 34.92 42.40 -10.94
C ALA A 233 34.20 43.72 -11.29
#